data_3186a059ca08143a4d9de1b58b04277a
#
_entry.id   3186a059ca08143a4d9de1b58b04277a
#
_cell.length_a   1.000
_cell.length_b   1.000
_cell.length_c   1.000
_cell.angle_alpha   90.00
_cell.angle_beta   90.00
_cell.angle_gamma   90.00
#
_symmetry.space_group_name_H-M   'P 1'
#
loop_
_entity.id
_entity.type
_entity.pdbx_description
1 polymer ?
#
loop_
_entity_poly.entity_id
_entity_poly.type
_entity_poly.pdbx_seq_one_letter_code
_entity_poly.pdbx_strand_id
1 'polypeptide(L)'
;MKKFYILVVVMIFQFAHAQDSERIKLDIIEIGQVLDAYHAAAAEGDWSTYFDLMSEDGVFLGTDASERWIKNEFRAYAGNRTGWVYRSVTRNINLTPDGMSAWFDEILDSLSYGTSRGTGVLIRTNEGWKISQYHLTFPIPNELARHVTDEIKAFEAGN
;
A
#
# COMPACT_ATOMS: atom_id res chain seq x y z
N MET A 1 -16.83 -48.19 12.08
CA MET A 1 -15.75 -47.33 12.61
C MET A 1 -15.09 -46.48 11.51
N LYS A 2 -14.64 -47.01 10.35
CA LYS A 2 -13.98 -46.20 9.27
C LYS A 2 -14.82 -45.02 8.76
N LYS A 3 -16.14 -45.15 8.61
CA LYS A 3 -17.03 -44.07 8.13
C LYS A 3 -17.15 -42.89 9.13
N PHE A 4 -17.06 -43.16 10.43
CA PHE A 4 -17.12 -42.13 11.47
C PHE A 4 -15.83 -41.27 11.48
N TYR A 5 -14.67 -41.90 11.30
CA TYR A 5 -13.39 -41.18 11.21
C TYR A 5 -13.33 -40.24 9.99
N ILE A 6 -13.87 -40.67 8.85
CA ILE A 6 -13.91 -39.85 7.63
C ILE A 6 -14.77 -38.58 7.86
N LEU A 7 -15.91 -38.71 8.54
CA LEU A 7 -16.81 -37.58 8.81
C LEU A 7 -16.18 -36.56 9.75
N VAL A 8 -15.45 -37.02 10.78
CA VAL A 8 -14.73 -36.13 11.72
C VAL A 8 -13.59 -35.40 11.03
N VAL A 9 -12.80 -36.05 10.18
CA VAL A 9 -11.73 -35.47 9.44
C VAL A 9 -12.26 -34.39 8.48
N VAL A 10 -13.34 -34.62 7.77
CA VAL A 10 -13.97 -33.64 6.87
C VAL A 10 -14.47 -32.42 7.65
N MET A 11 -15.09 -32.59 8.81
CA MET A 11 -15.50 -31.46 9.66
C MET A 11 -14.29 -30.62 10.12
N ILE A 12 -13.19 -31.24 10.55
CA ILE A 12 -12.00 -30.52 11.00
C ILE A 12 -11.42 -29.67 9.84
N PHE A 13 -11.35 -30.21 8.62
CA PHE A 13 -10.89 -29.45 7.46
C PHE A 13 -11.81 -28.29 7.10
N GLN A 14 -13.12 -28.43 7.23
CA GLN A 14 -14.07 -27.34 6.98
C GLN A 14 -13.95 -26.23 8.03
N PHE A 15 -13.77 -26.57 9.31
CA PHE A 15 -13.55 -25.58 10.38
C PHE A 15 -12.23 -24.82 10.20
N ALA A 16 -11.14 -25.49 9.85
CA ALA A 16 -9.86 -24.86 9.59
C ALA A 16 -9.95 -23.86 8.41
N HIS A 17 -10.61 -24.28 7.33
CA HIS A 17 -10.79 -23.42 6.14
C HIS A 17 -11.67 -22.19 6.43
N ALA A 18 -12.70 -22.34 7.26
CA ALA A 18 -13.55 -21.23 7.68
C ALA A 18 -12.78 -20.23 8.57
N GLN A 19 -11.93 -20.69 9.47
CA GLN A 19 -11.09 -19.84 10.31
C GLN A 19 -10.05 -19.06 9.49
N ASP A 20 -9.41 -19.71 8.51
CA ASP A 20 -8.47 -19.03 7.62
C ASP A 20 -9.16 -17.95 6.77
N SER A 21 -10.35 -18.22 6.28
CA SER A 21 -11.14 -17.23 5.53
C SER A 21 -11.53 -16.02 6.37
N GLU A 22 -11.95 -16.21 7.62
CA GLU A 22 -12.27 -15.08 8.52
C GLU A 22 -11.01 -14.28 8.90
N ARG A 23 -9.89 -14.94 9.14
CA ARG A 23 -8.62 -14.26 9.42
C ARG A 23 -8.20 -13.38 8.25
N ILE A 24 -8.27 -13.90 7.01
CA ILE A 24 -7.96 -13.13 5.80
C ILE A 24 -8.85 -11.89 5.69
N LYS A 25 -10.13 -11.99 5.96
CA LYS A 25 -11.04 -10.83 5.94
C LYS A 25 -10.66 -9.78 6.98
N LEU A 26 -10.34 -10.20 8.20
CA LEU A 26 -9.91 -9.29 9.27
C LEU A 26 -8.61 -8.60 8.89
N ASP A 27 -7.64 -9.33 8.32
CA ASP A 27 -6.39 -8.77 7.84
C ASP A 27 -6.59 -7.72 6.75
N ILE A 28 -7.47 -7.97 5.78
CA ILE A 28 -7.80 -7.01 4.72
C ILE A 28 -8.40 -5.73 5.31
N ILE A 29 -9.28 -5.85 6.31
CA ILE A 29 -9.86 -4.68 7.00
C ILE A 29 -8.77 -3.90 7.74
N GLU A 30 -7.92 -4.57 8.50
CA GLU A 30 -6.84 -3.95 9.26
C GLU A 30 -5.84 -3.24 8.35
N ILE A 31 -5.42 -3.88 7.25
CA ILE A 31 -4.55 -3.28 6.23
C ILE A 31 -5.21 -2.05 5.61
N GLY A 32 -6.50 -2.13 5.31
CA GLY A 32 -7.27 -0.99 4.82
C GLY A 32 -7.23 0.20 5.76
N GLN A 33 -7.40 -0.04 7.07
CA GLN A 33 -7.33 0.99 8.11
C GLN A 33 -5.93 1.61 8.23
N VAL A 34 -4.87 0.79 8.11
CA VAL A 34 -3.47 1.29 8.09
C VAL A 34 -3.26 2.24 6.93
N LEU A 35 -3.71 1.89 5.73
CA LEU A 35 -3.58 2.72 4.54
C LEU A 35 -4.43 4.00 4.62
N ASP A 36 -5.64 3.94 5.19
CA ASP A 36 -6.47 5.12 5.41
C ASP A 36 -5.82 6.08 6.42
N ALA A 37 -5.29 5.55 7.53
CA ALA A 37 -4.56 6.35 8.51
C ALA A 37 -3.29 6.98 7.92
N TYR A 38 -2.59 6.28 7.04
CA TYR A 38 -1.41 6.76 6.34
C TYR A 38 -1.73 7.99 5.47
N HIS A 39 -2.82 7.93 4.67
CA HIS A 39 -3.27 9.06 3.87
C HIS A 39 -3.79 10.23 4.73
N ALA A 40 -4.51 9.95 5.81
CA ALA A 40 -5.01 10.97 6.73
C ALA A 40 -3.84 11.71 7.38
N ALA A 41 -2.84 10.99 7.89
CA ALA A 41 -1.65 11.57 8.50
C ALA A 41 -0.87 12.47 7.52
N ALA A 42 -0.72 12.05 6.25
CA ALA A 42 -0.08 12.86 5.21
C ALA A 42 -0.87 14.15 4.92
N ALA A 43 -2.19 14.08 4.87
CA ALA A 43 -3.05 15.24 4.62
C ALA A 43 -2.97 16.27 5.76
N GLU A 44 -2.87 15.82 6.99
CA GLU A 44 -2.80 16.63 8.21
C GLU A 44 -1.37 17.10 8.53
N GLY A 45 -0.35 16.47 7.94
CA GLY A 45 1.06 16.70 8.28
C GLY A 45 1.45 16.07 9.62
N ASP A 46 0.70 15.06 10.07
CA ASP A 46 1.05 14.24 11.23
C ASP A 46 2.12 13.21 10.85
N TRP A 47 3.34 13.71 10.73
CA TRP A 47 4.49 12.90 10.33
C TRP A 47 4.89 11.87 11.38
N SER A 48 4.50 12.07 12.64
CA SER A 48 4.70 11.03 13.67
C SER A 48 3.91 9.78 13.31
N THR A 49 2.60 9.91 13.20
CA THR A 49 1.71 8.80 12.83
C THR A 49 2.06 8.22 11.45
N TYR A 50 2.32 9.08 10.45
CA TYR A 50 2.68 8.65 9.10
C TYR A 50 3.87 7.67 9.10
N PHE A 51 4.98 8.07 9.75
CA PHE A 51 6.19 7.24 9.79
C PHE A 51 6.10 6.08 10.77
N ASP A 52 5.25 6.14 11.79
CA ASP A 52 5.00 5.02 12.68
C ASP A 52 4.21 3.88 12.00
N LEU A 53 3.44 4.20 10.96
CA LEU A 53 2.76 3.22 10.11
C LEU A 53 3.71 2.53 9.11
N MET A 54 4.90 3.08 8.86
CA MET A 54 5.93 2.43 8.05
C MET A 54 6.79 1.49 8.89
N SER A 55 7.23 0.38 8.29
CA SER A 55 8.26 -0.47 8.90
C SER A 55 9.58 0.29 9.04
N GLU A 56 10.50 -0.23 9.88
CA GLU A 56 11.78 0.45 10.12
C GLU A 56 12.60 0.61 8.83
N ASP A 57 12.62 -0.44 8.00
CA ASP A 57 13.28 -0.45 6.69
C ASP A 57 12.36 0.00 5.55
N GLY A 58 11.27 0.71 5.88
CA GLY A 58 10.27 1.13 4.91
C GLY A 58 10.83 2.07 3.85
N VAL A 59 10.35 1.90 2.62
CA VAL A 59 10.78 2.67 1.45
C VAL A 59 9.59 3.41 0.84
N PHE A 60 9.76 4.68 0.55
CA PHE A 60 8.85 5.44 -0.30
C PHE A 60 9.45 5.64 -1.68
N LEU A 61 8.68 5.34 -2.71
CA LEU A 61 8.98 5.64 -4.11
C LEU A 61 8.04 6.75 -4.55
N GLY A 62 8.60 7.91 -4.87
CA GLY A 62 7.83 9.04 -5.36
C GLY A 62 7.54 8.96 -6.85
N THR A 63 7.06 10.06 -7.40
CA THR A 63 6.66 10.15 -8.81
C THR A 63 7.82 10.42 -9.76
N ASP A 64 8.95 10.92 -9.26
CA ASP A 64 10.18 11.10 -10.00
C ASP A 64 11.09 9.87 -9.84
N ALA A 65 11.80 9.50 -10.89
CA ALA A 65 12.68 8.31 -10.90
C ALA A 65 13.80 8.38 -9.85
N SER A 66 14.23 9.59 -9.45
CA SER A 66 15.22 9.81 -8.41
C SER A 66 14.67 9.67 -6.98
N GLU A 67 13.35 9.67 -6.83
CA GLU A 67 12.66 9.68 -5.53
C GLU A 67 12.50 8.27 -4.96
N ARG A 68 13.61 7.70 -4.53
CA ARG A 68 13.63 6.47 -3.73
C ARG A 68 14.23 6.78 -2.37
N TRP A 69 13.38 6.94 -1.37
CA TRP A 69 13.78 7.31 -0.01
C TRP A 69 13.54 6.17 0.98
N ILE A 70 14.54 5.89 1.79
CA ILE A 70 14.35 5.14 3.03
C ILE A 70 13.61 6.02 4.04
N LYS A 71 12.96 5.40 5.01
CA LYS A 71 12.08 6.03 6.01
C LYS A 71 12.67 7.33 6.61
N ASN A 72 13.95 7.32 7.04
CA ASN A 72 14.57 8.47 7.68
C ASN A 72 14.84 9.62 6.70
N GLU A 73 15.24 9.33 5.46
CA GLU A 73 15.43 10.33 4.42
C GLU A 73 14.10 10.97 4.03
N PHE A 74 13.06 10.16 3.90
CA PHE A 74 11.73 10.65 3.60
C PHE A 74 11.16 11.50 4.74
N ARG A 75 11.40 11.13 5.99
CA ARG A 75 11.04 11.93 7.16
C ARG A 75 11.71 13.33 7.12
N ALA A 76 12.98 13.37 6.76
CA ALA A 76 13.70 14.65 6.61
C ALA A 76 13.13 15.48 5.45
N TYR A 77 12.78 14.88 4.33
CA TYR A 77 12.14 15.54 3.20
C TYR A 77 10.74 16.05 3.53
N ALA A 78 9.91 15.25 4.19
CA ALA A 78 8.57 15.64 4.61
C ALA A 78 8.61 16.87 5.51
N GLY A 79 9.49 16.87 6.52
CA GLY A 79 9.76 18.05 7.35
C GLY A 79 8.48 18.66 7.91
N ASN A 80 8.24 19.95 7.58
CA ASN A 80 7.05 20.69 7.98
C ASN A 80 6.02 20.83 6.85
N ARG A 81 6.12 20.04 5.78
CA ARG A 81 5.16 20.07 4.68
C ARG A 81 3.82 19.54 5.13
N THR A 82 2.74 20.04 4.55
CA THR A 82 1.37 19.63 4.84
C THR A 82 0.55 19.62 3.55
N GLY A 83 -0.65 19.03 3.60
CA GLY A 83 -1.61 19.12 2.51
C GLY A 83 -1.38 18.11 1.38
N TRP A 84 -0.67 17.01 1.63
CA TRP A 84 -0.57 15.91 0.68
C TRP A 84 -1.85 15.07 0.72
N VAL A 85 -2.88 15.62 0.11
CA VAL A 85 -4.23 15.04 0.15
C VAL A 85 -4.42 14.07 -0.99
N TYR A 86 -4.51 12.79 -0.65
CA TYR A 86 -4.86 11.68 -1.53
C TYR A 86 -6.00 10.90 -0.91
N ARG A 87 -7.08 10.68 -1.65
CA ARG A 87 -8.25 9.92 -1.20
C ARG A 87 -8.37 8.64 -2.00
N SER A 88 -8.40 7.51 -1.33
CA SER A 88 -8.61 6.23 -2.00
C SER A 88 -10.02 6.16 -2.61
N VAL A 89 -10.09 5.90 -3.91
CA VAL A 89 -11.34 5.69 -4.67
C VAL A 89 -11.65 4.20 -4.77
N THR A 90 -10.62 3.41 -5.07
CA THR A 90 -10.69 1.94 -5.10
C THR A 90 -9.39 1.39 -4.55
N ARG A 91 -9.48 0.24 -3.85
CA ARG A 91 -8.31 -0.45 -3.30
C ARG A 91 -8.49 -1.96 -3.41
N ASN A 92 -7.46 -2.63 -3.88
CA ASN A 92 -7.34 -4.08 -3.90
C ASN A 92 -6.21 -4.49 -2.96
N ILE A 93 -6.47 -5.44 -2.07
CA ILE A 93 -5.49 -5.95 -1.11
C ILE A 93 -5.39 -7.46 -1.28
N ASN A 94 -4.18 -7.97 -1.38
CA ASN A 94 -3.89 -9.39 -1.53
C ASN A 94 -2.87 -9.79 -0.46
N LEU A 95 -3.06 -10.98 0.13
CA LEU A 95 -2.13 -11.53 1.13
C LEU A 95 -1.30 -12.66 0.53
N THR A 96 -0.09 -12.82 1.05
CA THR A 96 0.70 -14.05 0.84
C THR A 96 0.04 -15.24 1.54
N PRO A 97 0.24 -16.48 1.05
CA PRO A 97 -0.38 -17.68 1.63
C PRO A 97 -0.07 -17.91 3.12
N ASP A 98 1.09 -17.44 3.59
CA ASP A 98 1.48 -17.49 5.01
C ASP A 98 0.88 -16.38 5.86
N GLY A 99 0.24 -15.38 5.24
CA GLY A 99 -0.36 -14.23 5.90
C GLY A 99 0.64 -13.28 6.55
N MET A 100 1.92 -13.33 6.13
CA MET A 100 2.98 -12.48 6.70
C MET A 100 3.26 -11.24 5.90
N SER A 101 2.81 -11.20 4.64
CA SER A 101 2.94 -10.04 3.78
C SER A 101 1.65 -9.81 2.98
N ALA A 102 1.43 -8.57 2.60
CA ALA A 102 0.35 -8.17 1.72
C ALA A 102 0.87 -7.18 0.68
N TRP A 103 0.28 -7.20 -0.51
CA TRP A 103 0.48 -6.15 -1.51
C TRP A 103 -0.86 -5.54 -1.88
N PHE A 104 -0.81 -4.29 -2.27
CA PHE A 104 -2.01 -3.57 -2.66
C PHE A 104 -1.77 -2.70 -3.89
N ASP A 105 -2.85 -2.38 -4.56
CA ASP A 105 -2.98 -1.25 -5.47
C ASP A 105 -4.23 -0.44 -5.14
N GLU A 106 -4.13 0.86 -5.34
CA GLU A 106 -5.25 1.76 -5.15
C GLU A 106 -5.26 2.88 -6.18
N ILE A 107 -6.46 3.27 -6.59
CA ILE A 107 -6.68 4.51 -7.34
C ILE A 107 -6.99 5.60 -6.33
N LEU A 108 -6.28 6.70 -6.48
CA LEU A 108 -6.37 7.86 -5.60
C LEU A 108 -6.91 9.07 -6.36
N ASP A 109 -7.71 9.87 -5.69
CA ASP A 109 -8.05 11.23 -6.11
C ASP A 109 -7.17 12.23 -5.34
N SER A 110 -6.43 13.05 -6.08
CA SER A 110 -5.58 14.09 -5.54
C SER A 110 -6.09 15.46 -5.96
N LEU A 111 -6.24 16.38 -5.00
CA LEU A 111 -6.63 17.77 -5.29
C LEU A 111 -5.60 18.48 -6.17
N SER A 112 -4.30 18.11 -6.08
CA SER A 112 -3.23 18.77 -6.82
C SER A 112 -2.95 18.14 -8.18
N TYR A 113 -3.11 16.80 -8.29
CA TYR A 113 -2.64 16.05 -9.45
C TYR A 113 -3.73 15.20 -10.13
N GLY A 114 -4.97 15.21 -9.60
CA GLY A 114 -6.06 14.39 -10.12
C GLY A 114 -5.82 12.90 -9.86
N THR A 115 -6.17 12.07 -10.84
CA THR A 115 -6.05 10.61 -10.72
C THR A 115 -4.60 10.19 -10.50
N SER A 116 -4.37 9.54 -9.38
CA SER A 116 -3.07 9.00 -8.98
C SER A 116 -3.21 7.52 -8.65
N ARG A 117 -2.10 6.81 -8.51
CA ARG A 117 -2.08 5.41 -8.10
C ARG A 117 -1.08 5.19 -6.99
N GLY A 118 -1.54 4.57 -5.90
CA GLY A 118 -0.70 4.00 -4.87
C GLY A 118 -0.53 2.51 -5.09
N THR A 119 0.67 2.00 -4.91
CA THR A 119 0.95 0.57 -4.82
C THR A 119 1.95 0.31 -3.71
N GLY A 120 1.95 -0.87 -3.13
CA GLY A 120 2.94 -1.14 -2.10
C GLY A 120 2.81 -2.51 -1.46
N VAL A 121 3.63 -2.68 -0.44
CA VAL A 121 3.74 -3.91 0.34
C VAL A 121 3.62 -3.57 1.82
N LEU A 122 2.83 -4.36 2.53
CA LEU A 122 2.82 -4.36 3.99
C LEU A 122 3.38 -5.69 4.52
N ILE A 123 3.97 -5.62 5.69
CA ILE A 123 4.44 -6.79 6.43
C ILE A 123 3.75 -6.85 7.79
N ARG A 124 3.49 -8.06 8.27
CA ARG A 124 2.98 -8.30 9.62
C ARG A 124 4.13 -8.22 10.62
N THR A 125 3.94 -7.43 11.65
CA THR A 125 4.87 -7.30 12.77
C THR A 125 4.17 -7.67 14.09
N ASN A 126 4.90 -7.66 15.20
CA ASN A 126 4.32 -7.83 16.52
C ASN A 126 3.41 -6.64 16.95
N GLU A 127 3.50 -5.51 16.25
CA GLU A 127 2.72 -4.30 16.48
C GLU A 127 1.57 -4.12 15.47
N GLY A 128 1.26 -5.13 14.66
CA GLY A 128 0.29 -5.08 13.57
C GLY A 128 0.94 -4.94 12.19
N TRP A 129 0.13 -4.52 11.22
CA TRP A 129 0.60 -4.33 9.84
C TRP A 129 1.37 -3.01 9.70
N LYS A 130 2.54 -3.07 9.03
CA LYS A 130 3.37 -1.90 8.72
C LYS A 130 3.65 -1.83 7.22
N ILE A 131 3.67 -0.62 6.66
CA ILE A 131 3.99 -0.37 5.25
C ILE A 131 5.50 -0.53 5.06
N SER A 132 5.89 -1.54 4.30
CA SER A 132 7.29 -1.81 3.95
C SER A 132 7.71 -1.08 2.67
N GLN A 133 6.78 -0.90 1.74
CA GLN A 133 6.98 -0.09 0.56
C GLN A 133 5.69 0.63 0.21
N TYR A 134 5.79 1.92 -0.14
CA TYR A 134 4.73 2.68 -0.80
C TYR A 134 5.28 3.32 -2.06
N HIS A 135 4.55 3.21 -3.17
CA HIS A 135 4.90 3.82 -4.45
C HIS A 135 3.72 4.65 -4.95
N LEU A 136 3.95 5.94 -5.17
CA LEU A 136 3.00 6.88 -5.74
C LEU A 136 3.34 7.12 -7.21
N THR A 137 2.35 7.03 -8.09
CA THR A 137 2.51 7.29 -9.52
C THR A 137 1.34 8.10 -10.08
N PHE A 138 1.57 8.76 -11.21
CA PHE A 138 0.54 9.39 -12.01
C PHE A 138 0.25 8.53 -13.24
N PRO A 139 -0.89 7.81 -13.29
CA PRO A 139 -1.23 6.98 -14.44
C PRO A 139 -1.43 7.85 -15.69
N ILE A 140 -0.68 7.55 -16.73
CA ILE A 140 -0.82 8.26 -18.02
C ILE A 140 -1.84 7.50 -18.88
N PRO A 141 -2.92 8.14 -19.38
CA PRO A 141 -3.81 7.54 -20.37
C PRO A 141 -3.03 7.07 -21.60
N ASN A 142 -3.37 5.89 -22.13
CA ASN A 142 -2.64 5.30 -23.27
C ASN A 142 -2.57 6.23 -24.48
N GLU A 143 -3.61 7.03 -24.72
CA GLU A 143 -3.70 8.01 -25.82
C GLU A 143 -2.68 9.14 -25.70
N LEU A 144 -2.27 9.46 -24.48
CA LEU A 144 -1.30 10.52 -24.17
C LEU A 144 0.12 9.98 -23.95
N ALA A 145 0.29 8.66 -23.81
CA ALA A 145 1.55 8.06 -23.36
C ALA A 145 2.74 8.46 -24.23
N ARG A 146 2.59 8.43 -25.57
CA ARG A 146 3.66 8.82 -26.51
C ARG A 146 4.03 10.30 -26.34
N HIS A 147 3.05 11.19 -26.29
CA HIS A 147 3.27 12.63 -26.14
C HIS A 147 4.03 12.93 -24.85
N VAL A 148 3.53 12.42 -23.69
CA VAL A 148 4.15 12.64 -22.39
C VAL A 148 5.57 12.07 -22.34
N THR A 149 5.80 10.87 -22.88
CA THR A 149 7.15 10.27 -22.86
C THR A 149 8.12 10.98 -23.81
N ASP A 150 7.66 11.59 -24.89
CA ASP A 150 8.52 12.40 -25.76
C ASP A 150 8.90 13.73 -25.08
N GLU A 151 8.00 14.36 -24.31
CA GLU A 151 8.31 15.53 -23.47
C GLU A 151 9.34 15.18 -22.38
N ILE A 152 9.18 14.04 -21.70
CA ILE A 152 10.14 13.57 -20.69
C ILE A 152 11.53 13.38 -21.31
N LYS A 153 11.63 12.69 -22.47
CA LYS A 153 12.91 12.50 -23.16
C LYS A 153 13.57 13.81 -23.57
N ALA A 154 12.76 14.77 -24.04
CA ALA A 154 13.27 16.10 -24.41
C ALA A 154 13.81 16.85 -23.19
N PHE A 155 13.12 16.78 -22.06
CA PHE A 155 13.58 17.36 -20.79
C PHE A 155 14.89 16.73 -20.30
N GLU A 156 14.97 15.39 -20.29
CA GLU A 156 16.17 14.67 -19.89
C GLU A 156 17.39 14.93 -20.78
N ALA A 157 17.17 15.12 -22.09
CA ALA A 157 18.26 15.43 -23.05
C ALA A 157 18.78 16.86 -22.92
N GLY A 158 18.03 17.77 -22.28
CA GLY A 158 18.41 19.17 -22.07
C GLY A 158 19.09 19.46 -20.73
N ASN A 159 19.16 18.46 -19.86
CA ASN A 159 19.82 18.51 -18.56
C ASN A 159 21.12 17.67 -18.57
#